data_f00b0a8e38affb8aa1ee6af344f92fc0
#
_entry.id   f00b0a8e38affb8aa1ee6af344f92fc0
#
_cell.length_a   1.000
_cell.length_b   1.000
_cell.length_c   1.000
_cell.angle_alpha   90.00
_cell.angle_beta   90.00
_cell.angle_gamma   90.00
#
_symmetry.space_group_name_H-M   'P 1'
#
loop_
_entity.id
_entity.type
_entity.pdbx_description
1 polymer ?
#
loop_
_entity_poly.entity_id
_entity_poly.type
_entity_poly.pdbx_seq_one_letter_code
_entity_poly.pdbx_strand_id
1 'polypeptide(L)'
;MKLGDLHHAVGAVRKPKRRGKGRGTGIGGTGGRGNKGQGQRSGTTTPPWFEGGQMPLQRRVPKRGFRRPDKVVFQVVDVGQVAGLEAETVTREILVENGLVRVNGGPVKLLADGEVKRAVTVKVDAASKAARAKIEAAGGSVTS
;
A
#
# COMPACT_ATOMS: atom_id res chain seq x y z
N MET A 1 -12.10 26.11 -21.56
CA MET A 1 -11.08 26.04 -20.49
C MET A 1 -9.85 26.80 -20.98
N LYS A 2 -9.46 27.89 -20.34
CA LYS A 2 -8.27 28.67 -20.69
C LYS A 2 -7.11 28.21 -19.79
N LEU A 3 -5.87 28.34 -20.26
CA LEU A 3 -4.66 27.98 -19.47
C LEU A 3 -4.62 28.69 -18.10
N GLY A 4 -5.16 29.89 -17.99
CA GLY A 4 -5.29 30.65 -16.73
C GLY A 4 -6.31 30.10 -15.73
N ASP A 5 -7.19 29.20 -16.17
CA ASP A 5 -8.23 28.60 -15.32
C ASP A 5 -7.75 27.31 -14.62
N LEU A 6 -6.50 26.88 -14.92
CA LEU A 6 -5.90 25.69 -14.32
C LEU A 6 -5.39 26.03 -12.91
N HIS A 7 -6.08 25.53 -11.91
CA HIS A 7 -5.68 25.64 -10.51
C HIS A 7 -5.40 24.25 -9.93
N HIS A 8 -4.43 24.19 -9.04
CA HIS A 8 -4.17 22.97 -8.28
C HIS A 8 -5.36 22.66 -7.35
N ALA A 9 -5.56 21.38 -7.02
CA ALA A 9 -6.59 20.95 -6.09
C ALA A 9 -6.39 21.62 -4.72
N VAL A 10 -7.50 21.91 -4.03
CA VAL A 10 -7.47 22.56 -2.71
C VAL A 10 -6.64 21.69 -1.74
N GLY A 11 -5.64 22.31 -1.12
CA GLY A 11 -4.72 21.62 -0.20
C GLY A 11 -3.51 20.94 -0.85
N ALA A 12 -3.40 20.86 -2.17
CA ALA A 12 -2.26 20.25 -2.86
C ALA A 12 -0.96 21.06 -2.69
N VAL A 13 -1.06 22.38 -2.53
CA VAL A 13 0.10 23.27 -2.34
C VAL A 13 -0.03 23.98 -0.99
N ARG A 14 1.01 23.91 -0.18
CA ARG A 14 1.12 24.68 1.07
C ARG A 14 2.05 25.86 0.87
N LYS A 15 1.72 27.02 1.45
CA LYS A 15 2.62 28.17 1.46
C LYS A 15 3.95 27.78 2.14
N PRO A 16 5.11 28.08 1.53
CA PRO A 16 6.41 27.77 2.12
C PRO A 16 6.56 28.49 3.47
N LYS A 17 6.97 27.75 4.49
CA LYS A 17 7.17 28.27 5.84
C LYS A 17 8.54 28.94 5.95
N ARG A 18 8.58 30.27 5.98
CA ARG A 18 9.81 31.04 6.16
C ARG A 18 10.19 31.05 7.64
N ARG A 19 11.44 30.74 7.94
CA ARG A 19 11.99 30.74 9.30
C ARG A 19 12.90 31.95 9.52
N GLY A 20 12.96 32.49 10.74
CA GLY A 20 13.71 33.70 11.04
C GLY A 20 12.96 34.97 10.64
N LYS A 21 13.70 36.06 10.37
CA LYS A 21 13.16 37.36 9.92
C LYS A 21 12.29 38.11 10.94
N GLY A 22 12.62 38.01 12.24
CA GLY A 22 11.99 38.79 13.31
C GLY A 22 10.89 38.04 14.07
N ARG A 23 10.49 38.60 15.21
CA ARG A 23 9.55 37.95 16.14
C ARG A 23 8.12 37.88 15.62
N GLY A 24 7.70 38.81 14.77
CA GLY A 24 6.33 38.85 14.21
C GLY A 24 5.93 37.67 13.35
N THR A 25 6.87 36.86 12.88
CA THR A 25 6.59 35.65 12.08
C THR A 25 6.18 34.43 12.93
N GLY A 26 6.21 34.52 14.26
CA GLY A 26 6.00 33.40 15.19
C GLY A 26 7.14 32.38 15.23
N ILE A 27 8.05 32.39 14.25
CA ILE A 27 9.19 31.47 14.15
C ILE A 27 10.51 32.25 14.09
N GLY A 28 10.47 33.51 14.45
CA GLY A 28 11.60 34.46 14.27
C GLY A 28 12.77 34.26 15.20
N GLY A 29 12.53 33.97 16.49
CA GLY A 29 13.61 33.94 17.51
C GLY A 29 14.57 32.76 17.33
N THR A 30 14.06 31.57 17.24
CA THR A 30 14.84 30.32 17.18
C THR A 30 14.68 29.53 15.86
N GLY A 31 13.94 30.07 14.91
CA GLY A 31 13.67 29.41 13.63
C GLY A 31 12.86 28.11 13.75
N GLY A 32 12.16 27.91 14.85
CA GLY A 32 11.39 26.70 15.13
C GLY A 32 12.21 25.53 15.66
N ARG A 33 13.48 25.76 16.06
CA ARG A 33 14.36 24.73 16.64
C ARG A 33 14.35 24.70 18.17
N GLY A 34 13.65 25.62 18.80
CA GLY A 34 13.69 25.80 20.27
C GLY A 34 14.98 26.40 20.78
N ASN A 35 15.19 26.33 22.08
CA ASN A 35 16.39 26.82 22.73
C ASN A 35 17.50 25.74 22.72
N LYS A 36 18.44 25.81 23.62
CA LYS A 36 19.59 24.90 23.78
C LYS A 36 19.19 23.43 23.70
N GLY A 37 20.06 22.58 23.21
CA GLY A 37 19.88 21.13 23.12
C GLY A 37 20.43 20.53 21.83
N GLN A 38 20.50 19.20 21.80
CA GLN A 38 21.06 18.46 20.70
C GLN A 38 20.25 18.67 19.40
N GLY A 39 18.92 18.66 19.48
CA GLY A 39 18.04 18.84 18.31
C GLY A 39 18.07 20.21 17.65
N GLN A 40 18.69 21.22 18.30
CA GLN A 40 18.89 22.55 17.72
C GLN A 40 20.05 22.58 16.70
N ARG A 41 21.03 21.71 16.84
CA ARG A 41 22.23 21.68 15.99
C ARG A 41 21.92 21.08 14.63
N SER A 42 22.64 21.53 13.61
CA SER A 42 22.54 20.95 12.28
C SER A 42 23.20 19.57 12.24
N GLY A 43 22.62 18.65 11.48
CA GLY A 43 23.18 17.30 11.30
C GLY A 43 22.92 16.31 12.44
N THR A 44 22.30 16.74 13.54
CA THR A 44 21.97 15.83 14.64
C THR A 44 20.58 15.24 14.45
N THR A 45 20.52 13.94 14.31
CA THR A 45 19.24 13.19 14.26
C THR A 45 19.29 12.12 15.35
N THR A 46 18.41 12.23 16.33
CA THR A 46 18.21 11.17 17.32
C THR A 46 17.28 10.12 16.70
N PRO A 47 17.70 8.85 16.63
CA PRO A 47 16.83 7.80 16.10
C PRO A 47 15.52 7.69 16.90
N PRO A 48 14.37 7.39 16.27
CA PRO A 48 13.09 7.30 16.98
C PRO A 48 13.04 6.25 18.10
N TRP A 49 13.91 5.27 18.04
CA TRP A 49 14.03 4.18 19.02
C TRP A 49 15.05 4.45 20.14
N PHE A 50 15.65 5.65 20.20
CA PHE A 50 16.65 5.98 21.22
C PHE A 50 15.96 6.29 22.56
N GLU A 51 16.37 5.56 23.61
CA GLU A 51 15.79 5.65 24.96
C GLU A 51 16.78 6.29 25.97
N GLY A 52 17.56 7.28 25.57
CA GLY A 52 18.44 8.02 26.47
C GLY A 52 19.62 7.23 27.04
N GLY A 53 20.01 6.13 26.45
CA GLY A 53 21.07 5.23 26.93
C GLY A 53 20.53 3.94 27.58
N GLN A 54 19.25 3.89 27.91
CA GLN A 54 18.57 2.65 28.30
C GLN A 54 18.54 1.67 27.12
N MET A 55 18.66 0.38 27.38
CA MET A 55 18.54 -0.65 26.33
C MET A 55 17.21 -0.52 25.60
N PRO A 56 17.20 -0.30 24.27
CA PRO A 56 15.97 -0.13 23.50
C PRO A 56 15.00 -1.30 23.66
N LEU A 57 13.69 -1.04 23.63
CA LEU A 57 12.63 -2.02 23.83
C LEU A 57 12.81 -3.25 22.93
N GLN A 58 13.20 -3.05 21.66
CA GLN A 58 13.46 -4.11 20.69
C GLN A 58 14.56 -5.11 21.12
N ARG A 59 15.48 -4.70 21.98
CA ARG A 59 16.53 -5.56 22.55
C ARG A 59 16.14 -6.19 23.88
N ARG A 60 15.19 -5.58 24.61
CA ARG A 60 14.68 -6.12 25.88
C ARG A 60 13.66 -7.23 25.65
N VAL A 61 12.92 -7.17 24.54
CA VAL A 61 11.92 -8.17 24.19
C VAL A 61 12.60 -9.45 23.69
N PRO A 62 12.24 -10.64 24.21
CA PRO A 62 12.82 -11.89 23.73
C PRO A 62 12.48 -12.14 22.25
N LYS A 63 13.40 -12.69 21.52
CA LYS A 63 13.18 -13.11 20.12
C LYS A 63 12.16 -14.24 20.10
N ARG A 64 11.17 -14.15 19.23
CA ARG A 64 10.11 -15.15 19.07
C ARG A 64 9.94 -15.60 17.64
N GLY A 65 9.54 -16.86 17.49
CA GLY A 65 9.16 -17.45 16.22
C GLY A 65 10.32 -17.66 15.24
N PHE A 66 9.95 -18.10 14.09
CA PHE A 66 10.84 -18.32 12.95
C PHE A 66 10.16 -17.85 11.66
N ARG A 67 10.96 -17.53 10.66
CA ARG A 67 10.46 -17.24 9.30
C ARG A 67 10.83 -18.42 8.41
N ARG A 68 9.84 -18.95 7.69
CA ARG A 68 10.11 -19.91 6.62
C ARG A 68 10.86 -19.18 5.50
N PRO A 69 12.10 -19.61 5.12
CA PRO A 69 12.89 -18.93 4.09
C PRO A 69 12.19 -18.93 2.73
N ASP A 70 11.61 -20.05 2.32
CA ASP A 70 10.99 -20.23 0.99
C ASP A 70 9.47 -20.10 1.04
N LYS A 71 9.00 -19.04 1.69
CA LYS A 71 7.56 -18.77 1.73
C LYS A 71 7.06 -18.21 0.40
N VAL A 72 6.29 -19.00 -0.33
CA VAL A 72 5.53 -18.53 -1.49
C VAL A 72 4.37 -17.66 -1.02
N VAL A 73 4.35 -16.41 -1.44
CA VAL A 73 3.29 -15.45 -1.15
C VAL A 73 2.42 -15.29 -2.38
N PHE A 74 1.17 -15.72 -2.29
CA PHE A 74 0.19 -15.54 -3.35
C PHE A 74 -0.33 -14.11 -3.38
N GLN A 75 -0.53 -13.58 -4.56
CA GLN A 75 -1.34 -12.40 -4.79
C GLN A 75 -2.81 -12.83 -4.81
N VAL A 76 -3.61 -12.21 -3.96
CA VAL A 76 -5.03 -12.57 -3.82
C VAL A 76 -5.85 -11.69 -4.74
N VAL A 77 -6.79 -12.30 -5.44
CA VAL A 77 -7.82 -11.64 -6.25
C VAL A 77 -9.17 -12.21 -5.84
N ASP A 78 -10.16 -11.36 -5.65
CA ASP A 78 -11.49 -11.80 -5.25
C ASP A 78 -12.41 -11.98 -6.45
N VAL A 79 -13.35 -12.91 -6.32
CA VAL A 79 -14.33 -13.23 -7.35
C VAL A 79 -15.15 -11.99 -7.75
N GLY A 80 -15.46 -11.10 -6.79
CA GLY A 80 -16.14 -9.84 -7.08
C GLY A 80 -15.33 -8.88 -7.96
N GLN A 81 -13.99 -8.85 -7.80
CA GLN A 81 -13.10 -8.04 -8.64
C GLN A 81 -13.07 -8.58 -10.09
N VAL A 82 -13.01 -9.90 -10.23
CA VAL A 82 -13.09 -10.56 -11.53
C VAL A 82 -14.43 -10.29 -12.22
N ALA A 83 -15.53 -10.29 -11.47
CA ALA A 83 -16.86 -9.97 -11.99
C ALA A 83 -16.98 -8.53 -12.53
N GLY A 84 -16.21 -7.61 -12.00
CA GLY A 84 -16.15 -6.21 -12.45
C GLY A 84 -15.39 -6.01 -13.78
N LEU A 85 -14.62 -7.01 -14.23
CA LEU A 85 -13.89 -6.94 -15.49
C LEU A 85 -14.83 -7.29 -16.65
N GLU A 86 -14.78 -6.57 -17.76
CA GLU A 86 -15.63 -6.82 -18.93
C GLU A 86 -15.18 -8.03 -19.78
N ALA A 87 -14.06 -8.67 -19.44
CA ALA A 87 -13.49 -9.78 -20.19
C ALA A 87 -14.21 -11.11 -19.91
N GLU A 88 -14.45 -11.91 -20.95
CA GLU A 88 -14.97 -13.28 -20.82
C GLU A 88 -13.91 -14.27 -20.34
N THR A 89 -12.66 -14.08 -20.76
CA THR A 89 -11.52 -14.89 -20.30
C THR A 89 -10.57 -13.99 -19.51
N VAL A 90 -10.38 -14.28 -18.24
CA VAL A 90 -9.50 -13.52 -17.35
C VAL A 90 -8.18 -14.27 -17.20
N THR A 91 -7.12 -13.71 -17.78
CA THR A 91 -5.74 -14.18 -17.64
C THR A 91 -4.96 -13.30 -16.67
N ARG A 92 -3.76 -13.74 -16.26
CA ARG A 92 -2.87 -12.94 -15.43
C ARG A 92 -2.55 -11.57 -16.04
N GLU A 93 -2.41 -11.49 -17.36
CA GLU A 93 -2.11 -10.27 -18.11
C GLU A 93 -3.23 -9.23 -17.94
N ILE A 94 -4.49 -9.64 -18.10
CA ILE A 94 -5.66 -8.78 -17.89
C ILE A 94 -5.75 -8.30 -16.44
N LEU A 95 -5.41 -9.16 -15.47
CA LEU A 95 -5.36 -8.77 -14.06
C LEU A 95 -4.28 -7.73 -13.77
N VAL A 96 -3.14 -7.81 -14.47
CA VAL A 96 -2.06 -6.81 -14.38
C VAL A 96 -2.46 -5.49 -15.02
N GLU A 97 -3.05 -5.50 -16.22
CA GLU A 97 -3.54 -4.32 -16.94
C GLU A 97 -4.57 -3.53 -16.11
N ASN A 98 -5.46 -4.25 -15.42
CA ASN A 98 -6.44 -3.63 -14.52
C ASN A 98 -5.88 -3.30 -13.12
N GLY A 99 -4.58 -3.51 -12.88
CA GLY A 99 -3.91 -3.16 -11.63
C GLY A 99 -4.29 -4.02 -10.41
N LEU A 100 -4.96 -5.15 -10.61
CA LEU A 100 -5.34 -6.08 -9.54
C LEU A 100 -4.15 -6.93 -9.07
N VAL A 101 -3.19 -7.18 -9.95
CA VAL A 101 -2.02 -8.02 -9.72
C VAL A 101 -0.76 -7.28 -10.16
N ARG A 102 0.35 -7.47 -9.46
CA ARG A 102 1.66 -6.91 -9.83
C ARG A 102 2.40 -7.83 -10.80
N VAL A 103 3.09 -7.26 -11.78
CA VAL A 103 3.90 -7.99 -12.77
C VAL A 103 4.93 -8.91 -12.10
N ASN A 104 5.71 -8.35 -11.17
CA ASN A 104 6.79 -9.06 -10.47
C ASN A 104 6.31 -9.68 -9.14
N GLY A 105 5.01 -9.86 -8.96
CA GLY A 105 4.44 -10.51 -7.79
C GLY A 105 4.52 -12.04 -7.86
N GLY A 106 4.19 -12.68 -6.73
CA GLY A 106 4.06 -14.14 -6.66
C GLY A 106 2.89 -14.68 -7.50
N PRO A 107 2.62 -16.00 -7.41
CA PRO A 107 1.48 -16.64 -8.08
C PRO A 107 0.16 -16.03 -7.63
N VAL A 108 -0.85 -16.13 -8.47
CA VAL A 108 -2.19 -15.56 -8.25
C VAL A 108 -3.12 -16.61 -7.66
N LYS A 109 -3.85 -16.22 -6.61
CA LYS A 109 -4.87 -17.08 -5.98
C LYS A 109 -6.23 -16.39 -5.97
N LEU A 110 -7.23 -17.07 -6.50
CA LEU A 110 -8.61 -16.60 -6.49
C LEU A 110 -9.33 -16.98 -5.20
N LEU A 111 -9.96 -16.00 -4.55
CA LEU A 111 -10.78 -16.18 -3.36
C LEU A 111 -12.25 -15.86 -3.63
N ALA A 112 -13.14 -16.38 -2.76
CA ALA A 112 -14.58 -16.39 -2.97
C ALA A 112 -15.30 -15.11 -2.50
N ASP A 113 -14.62 -14.02 -2.24
CA ASP A 113 -15.29 -12.78 -1.86
C ASP A 113 -16.00 -12.12 -3.03
N GLY A 114 -17.18 -11.57 -2.78
CA GLY A 114 -18.05 -10.99 -3.80
C GLY A 114 -18.97 -12.01 -4.52
N GLU A 115 -19.70 -11.49 -5.49
CA GLU A 115 -20.67 -12.26 -6.31
C GLU A 115 -20.32 -12.16 -7.79
N VAL A 116 -20.58 -13.27 -8.53
CA VAL A 116 -20.48 -13.32 -9.98
C VAL A 116 -21.85 -13.62 -10.57
N LYS A 117 -22.28 -12.76 -11.49
CA LYS A 117 -23.59 -12.89 -12.18
C LYS A 117 -23.46 -13.34 -13.64
N ARG A 118 -22.25 -13.51 -14.16
CA ARG A 118 -21.97 -13.88 -15.53
C ARG A 118 -21.00 -15.06 -15.63
N ALA A 119 -21.05 -15.82 -16.71
CA ALA A 119 -20.06 -16.85 -16.97
C ALA A 119 -18.71 -16.23 -17.32
N VAL A 120 -17.67 -16.58 -16.56
CA VAL A 120 -16.29 -16.10 -16.78
C VAL A 120 -15.32 -17.27 -16.71
N THR A 121 -14.42 -17.35 -17.69
CA THR A 121 -13.33 -18.34 -17.67
C THR A 121 -12.10 -17.68 -17.02
N VAL A 122 -11.61 -18.23 -15.90
CA VAL A 122 -10.48 -17.66 -15.17
C VAL A 122 -9.28 -18.60 -15.23
N LYS A 123 -8.11 -18.07 -15.68
CA LYS A 123 -6.83 -18.79 -15.72
C LYS A 123 -5.91 -18.21 -14.63
N VAL A 124 -5.71 -18.95 -13.55
CA VAL A 124 -4.92 -18.54 -12.38
C VAL A 124 -4.18 -19.73 -11.77
N ASP A 125 -3.09 -19.46 -11.03
CA ASP A 125 -2.23 -20.52 -10.46
C ASP A 125 -2.93 -21.34 -9.37
N ALA A 126 -3.88 -20.75 -8.64
CA ALA A 126 -4.65 -21.42 -7.61
C ALA A 126 -6.03 -20.79 -7.40
N ALA A 127 -7.00 -21.58 -6.96
CA ALA A 127 -8.31 -21.09 -6.54
C ALA A 127 -8.80 -21.82 -5.30
N SER A 128 -9.56 -21.12 -4.45
CA SER A 128 -10.21 -21.75 -3.31
C SER A 128 -11.40 -22.60 -3.75
N LYS A 129 -11.75 -23.63 -2.99
CA LYS A 129 -12.92 -24.50 -3.30
C LYS A 129 -14.20 -23.68 -3.45
N ALA A 130 -14.42 -22.73 -2.55
CA ALA A 130 -15.58 -21.85 -2.59
C ALA A 130 -15.59 -20.91 -3.81
N ALA A 131 -14.42 -20.42 -4.26
CA ALA A 131 -14.33 -19.59 -5.46
C ALA A 131 -14.67 -20.41 -6.73
N ARG A 132 -14.17 -21.63 -6.84
CA ARG A 132 -14.53 -22.54 -7.95
C ARG A 132 -16.03 -22.78 -8.00
N ALA A 133 -16.63 -23.16 -6.86
CA ALA A 133 -18.07 -23.42 -6.80
C ALA A 133 -18.92 -22.21 -7.22
N LYS A 134 -18.50 -20.97 -6.84
CA LYS A 134 -19.22 -19.75 -7.24
C LYS A 134 -19.12 -19.47 -8.74
N ILE A 135 -17.95 -19.68 -9.35
CA ILE A 135 -17.75 -19.48 -10.79
C ILE A 135 -18.48 -20.54 -11.60
N GLU A 136 -18.41 -21.81 -11.19
CA GLU A 136 -19.12 -22.91 -11.80
C GLU A 136 -20.65 -22.73 -11.71
N ALA A 137 -21.16 -22.26 -10.56
CA ALA A 137 -22.58 -21.95 -10.39
C ALA A 137 -23.04 -20.78 -11.32
N ALA A 138 -22.14 -19.87 -11.67
CA ALA A 138 -22.40 -18.80 -12.65
C ALA A 138 -22.18 -19.23 -14.11
N GLY A 139 -21.90 -20.53 -14.37
CA GLY A 139 -21.65 -21.07 -15.70
C GLY A 139 -20.23 -20.83 -16.25
N GLY A 140 -19.32 -20.40 -15.42
CA GLY A 140 -17.91 -20.20 -15.78
C GLY A 140 -17.02 -21.41 -15.50
N SER A 141 -15.72 -21.28 -15.77
CA SER A 141 -14.72 -22.32 -15.51
C SER A 141 -13.44 -21.72 -14.90
N VAL A 142 -12.74 -22.51 -14.08
CA VAL A 142 -11.44 -22.13 -13.50
C VAL A 142 -10.39 -23.14 -13.94
N THR A 143 -9.41 -22.67 -14.71
CA THR A 143 -8.25 -23.46 -15.15
C THR A 143 -7.04 -23.05 -14.33
N SER A 144 -6.36 -24.01 -13.73
CA SER A 144 -5.13 -23.82 -12.92
C SER A 144 -3.99 -24.62 -13.52
#